data_1ad409647e2bf17de5a3463032e894e2
#
_entry.id   1ad409647e2bf17de5a3463032e894e2
#
_cell.length_a   1.000
_cell.length_b   1.000
_cell.length_c   1.000
_cell.angle_alpha   90.00
_cell.angle_beta   90.00
_cell.angle_gamma   90.00
#
_symmetry.space_group_name_H-M   'P 1'
#
loop_
_entity.id
_entity.type
_entity.pdbx_description
1 polymer ?
#
loop_
_entity_poly.entity_id
_entity_poly.type
_entity_poly.pdbx_seq_one_letter_code
_entity_poly.pdbx_strand_id
1 'polypeptide(L)'
;MLSKQLLILLSLSYLVACTGTPESAGGGSEHRNDCIHEPSIRGYTVLDERNLIVEASVRRSYHVTLQMRAHGLRGSWGIAFDSPTSRICAGFSEIIFKGDFDGESIRIASIRALSPEEEEHLLIRFGKKEPEIKYTPAPQEV
;
A
#
# COMPACT_ATOMS: atom_id res chain seq x y z
N MET A 1 -45.59 13.12 -51.24
CA MET A 1 -44.24 13.71 -51.03
C MET A 1 -43.99 14.17 -49.61
N LEU A 2 -44.86 13.97 -48.67
CA LEU A 2 -44.66 14.37 -47.27
C LEU A 2 -43.99 13.28 -46.37
N SER A 3 -43.88 12.08 -46.85
CA SER A 3 -43.40 10.95 -46.04
C SER A 3 -41.85 10.89 -45.89
N LYS A 4 -41.10 11.48 -46.80
CA LYS A 4 -39.62 11.47 -46.74
C LYS A 4 -39.00 12.57 -45.86
N GLN A 5 -39.70 13.64 -45.66
CA GLN A 5 -39.22 14.76 -44.83
C GLN A 5 -39.36 14.46 -43.32
N LEU A 6 -40.31 13.60 -42.92
CA LEU A 6 -40.55 13.24 -41.52
C LEU A 6 -39.49 12.28 -40.96
N LEU A 7 -38.90 11.48 -41.84
CA LEU A 7 -37.85 10.50 -41.43
C LEU A 7 -36.48 11.16 -41.18
N ILE A 8 -36.20 12.32 -41.76
CA ILE A 8 -34.95 13.01 -41.62
C ILE A 8 -34.88 13.80 -40.30
N LEU A 9 -36.03 14.21 -39.75
CA LEU A 9 -36.09 14.95 -38.49
C LEU A 9 -36.03 14.07 -37.23
N LEU A 10 -36.21 12.74 -37.38
CA LEU A 10 -36.10 11.80 -36.25
C LEU A 10 -34.67 11.28 -36.01
N SER A 11 -33.73 11.50 -36.95
CA SER A 11 -32.38 10.98 -36.83
C SER A 11 -31.37 11.94 -36.18
N LEU A 12 -31.78 13.15 -35.80
CA LEU A 12 -30.88 14.17 -35.27
C LEU A 12 -30.90 14.34 -33.76
N SER A 13 -31.56 13.45 -33.01
CA SER A 13 -31.74 13.59 -31.56
C SER A 13 -30.93 12.62 -30.69
N TYR A 14 -29.94 11.93 -31.21
CA TYR A 14 -29.10 11.00 -30.42
C TYR A 14 -27.63 11.39 -30.36
N LEU A 15 -27.34 12.67 -30.07
CA LEU A 15 -26.03 13.09 -29.62
C LEU A 15 -26.15 13.69 -28.22
N VAL A 16 -26.59 12.91 -27.26
CA VAL A 16 -26.31 13.20 -25.86
C VAL A 16 -24.86 12.78 -25.63
N ALA A 17 -23.98 13.75 -25.77
CA ALA A 17 -22.60 13.64 -25.31
C ALA A 17 -22.62 13.42 -23.80
N CYS A 18 -22.32 12.20 -23.37
CA CYS A 18 -21.85 11.96 -22.01
C CYS A 18 -20.49 12.66 -21.84
N THR A 19 -20.52 13.95 -21.51
CA THR A 19 -19.38 14.61 -20.89
C THR A 19 -19.30 14.10 -19.45
N GLY A 20 -18.87 12.85 -19.28
CA GLY A 20 -18.38 12.36 -18.01
C GLY A 20 -17.08 13.08 -17.71
N THR A 21 -17.14 14.13 -16.92
CA THR A 21 -15.98 14.65 -16.20
C THR A 21 -15.38 13.45 -15.46
N PRO A 22 -14.08 13.16 -15.61
CA PRO A 22 -13.43 12.23 -14.69
C PRO A 22 -13.38 12.94 -13.34
N GLU A 23 -14.40 12.71 -12.55
CA GLU A 23 -14.38 12.99 -11.13
C GLU A 23 -13.27 12.12 -10.57
N SER A 24 -12.16 12.77 -10.28
CA SER A 24 -11.04 12.17 -9.57
C SER A 24 -11.54 11.86 -8.16
N ALA A 25 -12.32 10.78 -8.05
CA ALA A 25 -12.72 10.23 -6.78
C ALA A 25 -11.47 9.76 -6.08
N GLY A 26 -11.08 10.54 -5.09
CA GLY A 26 -9.97 10.24 -4.22
C GLY A 26 -10.07 8.86 -3.59
N GLY A 27 -8.93 8.17 -3.55
CA GLY A 27 -8.63 7.27 -2.46
C GLY A 27 -9.39 5.96 -2.39
N GLY A 28 -9.56 5.25 -3.48
CA GLY A 28 -9.59 3.80 -3.41
C GLY A 28 -8.14 3.34 -3.48
N SER A 29 -7.61 2.78 -2.40
CA SER A 29 -6.33 2.09 -2.46
C SER A 29 -6.52 0.85 -3.34
N GLU A 30 -6.41 1.04 -4.65
CA GLU A 30 -6.07 -0.07 -5.51
C GLU A 30 -4.84 -0.72 -4.87
N HIS A 31 -4.95 -1.99 -4.57
CA HIS A 31 -3.83 -2.81 -4.15
C HIS A 31 -2.81 -2.83 -5.28
N ARG A 32 -2.05 -1.74 -5.42
CA ARG A 32 -0.88 -1.74 -6.26
C ARG A 32 0.08 -2.70 -5.62
N ASN A 33 0.28 -3.81 -6.26
CA ASN A 33 1.37 -4.71 -5.93
C ASN A 33 2.65 -4.04 -6.42
N ASP A 34 3.15 -3.10 -5.64
CA ASP A 34 4.42 -2.46 -5.90
C ASP A 34 5.54 -3.49 -5.77
N CYS A 35 6.62 -3.29 -6.50
CA CYS A 35 7.84 -4.08 -6.32
C CYS A 35 8.93 -3.21 -5.73
N ILE A 36 9.64 -3.73 -4.75
CA ILE A 36 10.78 -3.07 -4.11
C ILE A 36 12.06 -3.54 -4.81
N HIS A 37 12.95 -2.61 -5.13
CA HIS A 37 14.28 -2.96 -5.62
C HIS A 37 15.14 -3.40 -4.44
N GLU A 38 15.51 -4.68 -4.38
CA GLU A 38 16.18 -5.29 -3.24
C GLU A 38 17.45 -4.51 -2.80
N PRO A 39 18.39 -4.11 -3.69
CA PRO A 39 19.56 -3.33 -3.30
C PRO A 39 19.25 -1.97 -2.70
N SER A 40 18.03 -1.47 -2.83
CA SER A 40 17.62 -0.19 -2.23
C SER A 40 17.13 -0.31 -0.79
N ILE A 41 16.93 -1.52 -0.29
CA ILE A 41 16.45 -1.76 1.08
C ILE A 41 17.53 -1.33 2.07
N ARG A 42 17.13 -0.54 3.04
CA ARG A 42 17.98 0.00 4.10
C ARG A 42 17.63 -0.52 5.48
N GLY A 43 16.37 -0.89 5.67
CA GLY A 43 15.89 -1.37 6.95
C GLY A 43 14.47 -1.91 6.87
N TYR A 44 14.01 -2.41 7.99
CA TYR A 44 12.63 -2.85 8.14
C TYR A 44 12.18 -2.71 9.59
N THR A 45 10.88 -2.55 9.77
CA THR A 45 10.22 -2.55 11.07
C THR A 45 9.12 -3.61 11.07
N VAL A 46 9.24 -4.60 11.97
CA VAL A 46 8.19 -5.60 12.16
C VAL A 46 7.06 -4.98 12.97
N LEU A 47 5.89 -4.86 12.37
CA LEU A 47 4.69 -4.35 13.05
C LEU A 47 4.04 -5.44 13.88
N ASP A 48 3.75 -6.57 13.26
CA ASP A 48 3.23 -7.78 13.90
C ASP A 48 3.74 -9.04 13.16
N GLU A 49 3.13 -10.18 13.41
CA GLU A 49 3.50 -11.46 12.79
C GLU A 49 3.16 -11.55 11.29
N ARG A 50 2.47 -10.56 10.74
CA ARG A 50 2.01 -10.55 9.34
C ARG A 50 2.36 -9.29 8.58
N ASN A 51 2.70 -8.23 9.29
CA ASN A 51 2.87 -6.90 8.73
C ASN A 51 4.26 -6.34 9.05
N LEU A 52 4.91 -5.81 8.03
CA LEU A 52 6.20 -5.12 8.12
C LEU A 52 6.16 -3.79 7.38
N ILE A 53 6.96 -2.84 7.83
CA ILE A 53 7.37 -1.71 7.01
C ILE A 53 8.78 -2.00 6.52
N VAL A 54 9.00 -1.87 5.22
CA VAL A 54 10.31 -1.99 4.58
C VAL A 54 10.72 -0.61 4.09
N GLU A 55 11.85 -0.15 4.58
CA GLU A 55 12.44 1.13 4.19
C GLU A 55 13.38 0.91 3.01
N ALA A 56 13.09 1.55 1.88
CA ALA A 56 13.89 1.46 0.67
C ALA A 56 14.29 2.86 0.20
N SER A 57 15.57 3.09 0.01
CA SER A 57 16.14 4.39 -0.38
C SER A 57 15.69 5.58 0.50
N VAL A 58 16.15 6.77 0.17
CA VAL A 58 15.78 7.97 0.95
C VAL A 58 14.29 8.27 0.77
N ARG A 59 13.51 8.19 1.86
CA ARG A 59 12.09 8.57 1.96
C ARG A 59 11.10 7.67 1.20
N ARG A 60 11.41 6.39 0.99
CA ARG A 60 10.45 5.43 0.45
C ARG A 60 10.27 4.29 1.42
N SER A 61 9.07 4.17 1.93
CA SER A 61 8.66 3.06 2.80
C SER A 61 7.53 2.29 2.15
N TYR A 62 7.47 1.01 2.44
CA TYR A 62 6.47 0.10 1.90
C TYR A 62 5.86 -0.72 3.02
N HIS A 63 4.54 -0.82 3.02
CA HIS A 63 3.84 -1.79 3.84
C HIS A 63 3.85 -3.13 3.13
N VAL A 64 4.44 -4.12 3.77
CA VAL A 64 4.52 -5.49 3.29
C VAL A 64 3.62 -6.36 4.15
N THR A 65 2.71 -7.08 3.53
CA THR A 65 1.82 -8.03 4.21
C THR A 65 2.17 -9.45 3.77
N LEU A 66 2.27 -10.36 4.72
CA LEU A 66 2.58 -11.77 4.47
C LEU A 66 1.30 -12.58 4.23
N GLN A 67 1.40 -13.70 3.50
CA GLN A 67 0.26 -14.58 3.24
C GLN A 67 -0.27 -15.25 4.51
N MET A 68 0.62 -15.60 5.42
CA MET A 68 0.28 -16.19 6.70
C MET A 68 1.03 -15.51 7.84
N ARG A 69 0.69 -15.85 9.07
CA ARG A 69 1.40 -15.35 10.24
C ARG A 69 2.76 -16.01 10.36
N ALA A 70 3.78 -15.22 10.56
CA ALA A 70 5.15 -15.61 10.80
C ALA A 70 5.41 -15.67 12.31
N HIS A 71 5.13 -16.81 12.90
CA HIS A 71 5.40 -17.01 14.34
C HIS A 71 6.91 -16.90 14.57
N GLY A 72 7.33 -16.07 15.51
CA GLY A 72 8.75 -15.82 15.78
C GLY A 72 9.37 -14.64 15.00
N LEU A 73 8.66 -14.05 14.02
CA LEU A 73 9.17 -12.91 13.26
C LEU A 73 9.58 -11.73 14.15
N ARG A 74 8.83 -11.45 15.21
CA ARG A 74 9.14 -10.40 16.19
C ARG A 74 10.42 -10.63 16.96
N GLY A 75 10.80 -11.86 17.19
CA GLY A 75 12.00 -12.28 17.90
C GLY A 75 13.16 -12.62 16.98
N SER A 76 12.97 -12.53 15.68
CA SER A 76 14.04 -12.90 14.73
C SER A 76 15.19 -11.90 14.77
N TRP A 77 16.39 -12.40 14.65
CA TRP A 77 17.62 -11.60 14.62
C TRP A 77 17.83 -10.87 13.29
N GLY A 78 17.00 -11.17 12.30
CA GLY A 78 17.05 -10.55 10.98
C GLY A 78 16.10 -11.22 10.01
N ILE A 79 15.78 -10.52 8.94
CA ILE A 79 15.04 -11.05 7.80
C ILE A 79 15.90 -10.94 6.56
N ALA A 80 15.74 -11.88 5.64
CA ALA A 80 16.24 -11.81 4.29
C ALA A 80 15.04 -11.87 3.32
N PHE A 81 15.25 -11.37 2.13
CA PHE A 81 14.25 -11.49 1.07
C PHE A 81 14.76 -12.49 0.06
N ASP A 82 13.90 -13.40 -0.37
CA ASP A 82 14.16 -14.30 -1.49
C ASP A 82 13.27 -13.92 -2.66
N SER A 83 13.93 -13.73 -3.80
CA SER A 83 13.25 -13.35 -5.03
C SER A 83 14.04 -13.88 -6.24
N PRO A 84 13.35 -14.41 -7.26
CA PRO A 84 14.02 -14.88 -8.49
C PRO A 84 14.71 -13.75 -9.27
N THR A 85 14.45 -12.51 -8.89
CA THR A 85 15.05 -11.31 -9.50
C THR A 85 15.52 -10.36 -8.41
N SER A 86 16.24 -9.30 -8.74
CA SER A 86 16.59 -8.24 -7.80
C SER A 86 15.39 -7.34 -7.39
N ARG A 87 14.17 -7.81 -7.63
CA ARG A 87 12.92 -7.09 -7.32
C ARG A 87 12.04 -7.96 -6.43
N ILE A 88 11.69 -7.45 -5.29
CA ILE A 88 10.78 -8.08 -4.36
C ILE A 88 9.36 -7.67 -4.73
N CYS A 89 8.57 -8.62 -5.20
CA CYS A 89 7.19 -8.40 -5.65
C CYS A 89 6.23 -9.33 -4.92
N ALA A 90 5.02 -8.85 -4.67
CA ALA A 90 3.97 -9.66 -4.07
C ALA A 90 3.63 -10.89 -4.92
N GLY A 91 3.35 -12.01 -4.28
CA GLY A 91 3.01 -13.28 -4.91
C GLY A 91 4.20 -14.09 -5.42
N PHE A 92 5.36 -13.49 -5.61
CA PHE A 92 6.55 -14.17 -6.16
C PHE A 92 7.71 -14.22 -5.18
N SER A 93 7.82 -13.25 -4.30
CA SER A 93 8.92 -13.14 -3.34
C SER A 93 8.49 -13.62 -1.96
N GLU A 94 9.48 -14.05 -1.20
CA GLU A 94 9.33 -14.57 0.15
C GLU A 94 10.22 -13.80 1.11
N ILE A 95 9.86 -13.76 2.37
CA ILE A 95 10.77 -13.40 3.45
C ILE A 95 11.28 -14.67 4.09
N ILE A 96 12.57 -14.68 4.41
CA ILE A 96 13.23 -15.72 5.18
C ILE A 96 13.65 -15.10 6.50
N PHE A 97 13.30 -15.72 7.61
CA PHE A 97 13.68 -15.28 8.94
C PHE A 97 14.03 -16.48 9.81
N LYS A 98 14.90 -16.28 10.78
CA LYS A 98 15.23 -17.28 11.77
C LYS A 98 14.30 -17.09 12.96
N GLY A 99 13.23 -17.89 13.02
CA GLY A 99 12.39 -18.05 14.18
C GLY A 99 12.97 -19.08 15.16
N ASP A 100 12.08 -19.69 15.93
CA ASP A 100 12.46 -20.76 16.89
C ASP A 100 12.90 -22.05 16.19
N PHE A 101 12.67 -22.18 14.88
CA PHE A 101 13.03 -23.30 14.04
C PHE A 101 13.89 -22.82 12.85
N ASP A 102 14.68 -23.75 12.27
CA ASP A 102 15.60 -23.47 11.17
C ASP A 102 14.91 -22.79 9.97
N GLY A 103 15.05 -21.46 9.89
CA GLY A 103 14.73 -20.64 8.74
C GLY A 103 13.35 -20.87 8.13
N GLU A 104 12.35 -20.11 8.59
CA GLU A 104 11.03 -20.12 7.96
C GLU A 104 11.00 -19.18 6.77
N SER A 105 10.36 -19.62 5.67
CA SER A 105 10.10 -18.82 4.49
C SER A 105 8.60 -18.59 4.34
N ILE A 106 8.19 -17.34 4.18
CA ILE A 106 6.79 -16.98 4.01
C ILE A 106 6.63 -16.01 2.84
N ARG A 107 5.69 -16.34 1.96
CA ARG A 107 5.39 -15.56 0.77
C ARG A 107 4.76 -14.23 1.11
N ILE A 108 5.14 -13.21 0.35
CA ILE A 108 4.58 -11.87 0.43
C ILE A 108 3.24 -11.84 -0.29
N ALA A 109 2.18 -11.43 0.42
CA ALA A 109 0.83 -11.30 -0.13
C ALA A 109 0.62 -9.98 -0.86
N SER A 110 1.11 -8.88 -0.28
CA SER A 110 0.97 -7.55 -0.88
C SER A 110 2.11 -6.63 -0.49
N ILE A 111 2.40 -5.68 -1.36
CA ILE A 111 3.36 -4.60 -1.15
C ILE A 111 2.68 -3.30 -1.58
N ARG A 112 2.70 -2.30 -0.72
CA ARG A 112 2.12 -0.99 -0.99
C ARG A 112 3.07 0.11 -0.53
N ALA A 113 3.38 1.05 -1.43
CA ALA A 113 4.12 2.24 -1.05
C ALA A 113 3.34 3.05 0.00
N LEU A 114 4.05 3.64 0.94
CA LEU A 114 3.50 4.46 2.01
C LEU A 114 3.88 5.92 1.80
N SER A 115 2.94 6.83 2.08
CA SER A 115 3.29 8.21 2.39
C SER A 115 3.86 8.31 3.81
N PRO A 116 4.58 9.38 4.15
CA PRO A 116 5.09 9.58 5.51
C PRO A 116 3.98 9.57 6.57
N GLU A 117 2.83 10.13 6.25
CA GLU A 117 1.65 10.17 7.14
C GLU A 117 1.05 8.77 7.34
N GLU A 118 0.96 7.98 6.28
CA GLU A 118 0.48 6.59 6.35
C GLU A 118 1.42 5.71 7.16
N GLU A 119 2.72 5.89 6.99
CA GLU A 119 3.75 5.20 7.76
C GLU A 119 3.61 5.51 9.25
N GLU A 120 3.50 6.79 9.61
CA GLU A 120 3.29 7.22 10.98
C GLU A 120 2.02 6.64 11.58
N HIS A 121 0.90 6.68 10.86
CA HIS A 121 -0.36 6.07 11.27
C HIS A 121 -0.23 4.57 11.54
N LEU A 122 0.50 3.85 10.70
CA LEU A 122 0.76 2.43 10.91
C LEU A 122 1.60 2.21 12.17
N LEU A 123 2.68 2.96 12.35
CA LEU A 123 3.54 2.84 13.54
C LEU A 123 2.75 3.09 14.83
N ILE A 124 1.91 4.11 14.85
CA ILE A 124 1.04 4.40 16.01
C ILE A 124 0.04 3.26 16.22
N ARG A 125 -0.64 2.83 15.16
CA ARG A 125 -1.66 1.77 15.21
C ARG A 125 -1.12 0.46 15.77
N PHE A 126 0.12 0.12 15.46
CA PHE A 126 0.78 -1.10 15.93
C PHE A 126 1.61 -0.89 17.21
N GLY A 127 1.49 0.28 17.85
CA GLY A 127 2.18 0.59 19.11
C GLY A 127 3.70 0.67 18.99
N LYS A 128 4.21 1.03 17.81
CA LYS A 128 5.64 1.23 17.56
C LYS A 128 6.08 2.68 17.70
N LYS A 129 5.13 3.60 17.70
CA LYS A 129 5.33 5.04 17.93
C LYS A 129 4.19 5.58 18.79
N GLU A 130 4.49 6.46 19.72
CA GLU A 130 3.46 7.20 20.44
C GLU A 130 2.95 8.36 19.58
N PRO A 131 1.62 8.66 19.65
CA PRO A 131 1.07 9.80 18.93
C PRO A 131 1.61 11.11 19.52
N GLU A 132 2.08 12.02 18.68
CA GLU A 132 2.43 13.37 19.13
C GLU A 132 1.17 14.13 19.55
N ILE A 133 1.01 14.33 20.85
CA ILE A 133 -0.05 15.18 21.39
C ILE A 133 0.35 16.63 21.16
N LYS A 134 -0.16 17.25 20.10
CA LYS A 134 -0.04 18.70 19.93
C LYS A 134 -0.90 19.37 20.99
N TYR A 135 -0.26 19.85 22.03
CA TYR A 135 -0.93 20.67 23.04
C TYR A 135 -1.38 21.98 22.38
N THR A 136 -2.68 22.11 22.16
CA THR A 136 -3.30 23.39 21.81
C THR A 136 -3.68 24.05 23.11
N PRO A 137 -3.01 25.15 23.51
CA PRO A 137 -3.40 25.87 24.71
C PRO A 137 -4.85 26.34 24.59
N ALA A 138 -5.63 26.17 25.65
CA ALA A 138 -7.01 26.62 25.67
C ALA A 138 -7.04 28.15 25.42
N PRO A 139 -8.05 28.65 24.70
CA PRO A 139 -8.23 30.09 24.55
C PRO A 139 -8.28 30.75 25.93
N GLN A 140 -7.39 31.69 26.16
CA GLN A 140 -7.47 32.51 27.39
C GLN A 140 -8.69 33.41 27.20
N GLU A 141 -9.74 33.15 27.95
CA GLU A 141 -10.83 34.12 28.09
C GLU A 141 -10.29 35.37 28.77
N VAL A 142 -10.39 36.50 28.06
CA VAL A 142 -10.07 37.86 28.57
C VAL A 142 -11.29 38.46 29.17
#